data_878f1a9767b09ebc55c958fbe9b75e58
#
_entry.id   878f1a9767b09ebc55c958fbe9b75e58
#
_cell.length_a   1.000
_cell.length_b   1.000
_cell.length_c   1.000
_cell.angle_alpha   90.00
_cell.angle_beta   90.00
_cell.angle_gamma   90.00
#
_symmetry.space_group_name_H-M   'P 1'
#
loop_
_entity.id
_entity.type
_entity.pdbx_description
1 polymer ?
#
loop_
_entity_poly.entity_id
_entity_poly.type
_entity_poly.pdbx_seq_one_letter_code
_entity_poly.pdbx_strand_id
1 'polypeptide(L)'
;LWLESDRMGFLLTTLTQQSLSNQIDVVKNERRQSVENRAYGLMSEKITQTLYPAPHPYHGDIIGSMDDIGAASITDVQEFFRTYYTPANATLTLAGDFEIAETKALIAKYFGTLKGKPAPPRPKVSTPSLTGETRIEFPEPIGQLQKLKMVWIGPSAYQPDTATLDVLAHVVSGTRSSRLDRKVSFEDRIAQSVTAYFSEYAAGGRFVIDITAAPGRTAAEAEAAVKGVLADLRKNPPTAAEVERAINTTETALIGGLQRMGARADFLQQFNHYLGDPGRLGWNIRRYRNVTPAAVGAAIERYLGDDRLVVHAIPVGAQP
;
A
#
# COMPACT_ATOMS: atom_id res chain seq x y z
N LEU A 1 -11.54 -12.97 22.26
CA LEU A 1 -10.43 -12.76 23.21
C LEU A 1 -9.68 -14.06 23.52
N TRP A 2 -10.38 -15.16 23.81
CA TRP A 2 -9.71 -16.43 24.11
C TRP A 2 -8.81 -16.91 22.97
N LEU A 3 -9.30 -17.01 21.74
CA LEU A 3 -8.51 -17.43 20.58
C LEU A 3 -7.26 -16.56 20.35
N GLU A 4 -7.38 -15.25 20.49
CA GLU A 4 -6.25 -14.34 20.30
C GLU A 4 -5.20 -14.46 21.41
N SER A 5 -5.65 -14.66 22.66
CA SER A 5 -4.73 -14.90 23.78
C SER A 5 -4.04 -16.26 23.68
N ASP A 6 -4.75 -17.28 23.24
CA ASP A 6 -4.22 -18.62 23.02
C ASP A 6 -3.13 -18.59 21.94
N ARG A 7 -3.41 -17.97 20.80
CA ARG A 7 -2.44 -17.77 19.74
C ARG A 7 -1.19 -17.02 20.21
N MET A 8 -1.36 -15.94 20.99
CA MET A 8 -0.24 -15.14 21.49
C MET A 8 0.59 -15.90 22.52
N GLY A 9 -0.05 -16.63 23.42
CA GLY A 9 0.63 -17.24 24.58
C GLY A 9 1.13 -18.65 24.33
N PHE A 10 0.48 -19.43 23.46
CA PHE A 10 0.65 -20.88 23.41
C PHE A 10 0.97 -21.46 22.03
N LEU A 11 0.97 -20.68 20.96
CA LEU A 11 1.26 -21.16 19.60
C LEU A 11 2.56 -21.97 19.54
N LEU A 12 3.61 -21.50 20.18
CA LEU A 12 4.91 -22.18 20.14
C LEU A 12 4.93 -23.52 20.87
N THR A 13 3.99 -23.78 21.78
CA THR A 13 3.90 -25.07 22.50
C THR A 13 3.36 -26.20 21.61
N THR A 14 2.61 -25.85 20.58
CA THR A 14 2.00 -26.77 19.62
C THR A 14 2.73 -26.82 18.29
N LEU A 15 3.74 -25.98 18.09
CA LEU A 15 4.51 -25.91 16.86
C LEU A 15 5.39 -27.18 16.73
N THR A 16 5.19 -27.93 15.66
CA THR A 16 5.96 -29.13 15.31
C THR A 16 6.57 -28.96 13.92
N GLN A 17 7.59 -29.76 13.59
CA GLN A 17 8.17 -29.79 12.25
C GLN A 17 7.12 -30.13 11.18
N GLN A 18 6.20 -31.06 11.49
CA GLN A 18 5.13 -31.44 10.57
C GLN A 18 4.15 -30.28 10.31
N SER A 19 3.74 -29.55 11.38
CA SER A 19 2.85 -28.40 11.21
C SER A 19 3.52 -27.27 10.44
N LEU A 20 4.82 -27.03 10.66
CA LEU A 20 5.58 -26.05 9.88
C LEU A 20 5.66 -26.45 8.40
N SER A 21 6.02 -27.70 8.09
CA SER A 21 6.08 -28.17 6.70
C SER A 21 4.75 -27.99 5.98
N ASN A 22 3.64 -28.34 6.63
CA ASN A 22 2.30 -28.14 6.07
C ASN A 22 2.02 -26.66 5.78
N GLN A 23 2.41 -25.74 6.70
CA GLN A 23 2.21 -24.30 6.49
C GLN A 23 3.11 -23.74 5.38
N ILE A 24 4.35 -24.20 5.27
CA ILE A 24 5.23 -23.84 4.15
C ILE A 24 4.56 -24.19 2.81
N ASP A 25 3.97 -25.37 2.69
CA ASP A 25 3.27 -25.79 1.46
C ASP A 25 2.03 -24.93 1.20
N VAL A 26 1.26 -24.58 2.25
CA VAL A 26 0.10 -23.66 2.13
C VAL A 26 0.55 -22.30 1.63
N VAL A 27 1.57 -21.69 2.24
CA VAL A 27 2.06 -20.34 1.84
C VAL A 27 2.67 -20.36 0.43
N LYS A 28 3.39 -21.44 0.05
CA LYS A 28 3.88 -21.62 -1.32
C LYS A 28 2.72 -21.70 -2.33
N ASN A 29 1.65 -22.40 -1.99
CA ASN A 29 0.46 -22.46 -2.84
C ASN A 29 -0.26 -21.08 -2.93
N GLU A 30 -0.36 -20.38 -1.82
CA GLU A 30 -0.90 -19.02 -1.79
C GLU A 30 -0.08 -18.08 -2.68
N ARG A 31 1.27 -18.12 -2.60
CA ARG A 31 2.15 -17.35 -3.48
C ARG A 31 1.91 -17.68 -4.96
N ARG A 32 1.82 -18.97 -5.32
CA ARG A 32 1.51 -19.36 -6.70
C ARG A 32 0.18 -18.77 -7.16
N GLN A 33 -0.87 -18.82 -6.34
CA GLN A 33 -2.20 -18.34 -6.71
C GLN A 33 -2.31 -16.82 -6.74
N SER A 34 -1.69 -16.13 -5.78
CA SER A 34 -1.85 -14.68 -5.61
C SER A 34 -0.80 -13.86 -6.36
N VAL A 35 0.35 -14.42 -6.70
CA VAL A 35 1.47 -13.73 -7.33
C VAL A 35 1.84 -14.37 -8.67
N GLU A 36 2.29 -15.65 -8.67
CA GLU A 36 2.94 -16.24 -9.84
C GLU A 36 1.95 -16.57 -10.96
N ASN A 37 0.75 -17.06 -10.62
CA ASN A 37 -0.31 -17.41 -11.57
C ASN A 37 -1.30 -16.25 -11.83
N ARG A 38 -0.95 -15.05 -11.41
CA ARG A 38 -1.78 -13.86 -11.60
C ARG A 38 -1.15 -12.92 -12.62
N ALA A 39 -1.94 -12.44 -13.57
CA ALA A 39 -1.49 -11.43 -14.52
C ALA A 39 -0.88 -10.21 -13.79
N TYR A 40 0.32 -9.82 -14.21
CA TYR A 40 1.12 -8.72 -13.63
C TYR A 40 1.53 -8.91 -12.15
N GLY A 41 1.39 -10.11 -11.59
CA GLY A 41 1.70 -10.36 -10.18
C GLY A 41 3.20 -10.17 -9.86
N LEU A 42 4.08 -10.76 -10.66
CA LEU A 42 5.54 -10.64 -10.50
C LEU A 42 6.08 -9.23 -10.80
N MET A 43 5.37 -8.44 -11.58
CA MET A 43 5.74 -7.05 -11.86
C MET A 43 5.80 -6.22 -10.57
N SER A 44 4.87 -6.43 -9.62
CA SER A 44 4.85 -5.70 -8.35
C SER A 44 6.07 -6.00 -7.49
N GLU A 45 6.52 -7.25 -7.46
CA GLU A 45 7.74 -7.66 -6.77
C GLU A 45 8.97 -6.98 -7.41
N LYS A 46 9.08 -6.99 -8.73
CA LYS A 46 10.17 -6.33 -9.46
C LYS A 46 10.24 -4.83 -9.20
N ILE A 47 9.08 -4.16 -9.14
CA ILE A 47 8.96 -2.74 -8.77
C ILE A 47 9.50 -2.51 -7.37
N THR A 48 9.07 -3.32 -6.41
CA THR A 48 9.46 -3.19 -5.01
C THR A 48 10.97 -3.38 -4.83
N GLN A 49 11.54 -4.40 -5.44
CA GLN A 49 12.99 -4.66 -5.42
C GLN A 49 13.82 -3.54 -6.05
N THR A 50 13.29 -2.91 -7.09
CA THR A 50 13.97 -1.79 -7.76
C THR A 50 13.91 -0.52 -6.93
N LEU A 51 12.76 -0.22 -6.32
CA LEU A 51 12.57 0.98 -5.50
C LEU A 51 13.31 0.89 -4.15
N TYR A 52 13.41 -0.32 -3.61
CA TYR A 52 14.00 -0.59 -2.30
C TYR A 52 15.11 -1.65 -2.43
N PRO A 53 16.30 -1.26 -2.90
CA PRO A 53 17.41 -2.22 -3.02
C PRO A 53 17.81 -2.79 -1.66
N ALA A 54 18.27 -4.05 -1.65
CA ALA A 54 18.78 -4.69 -0.44
C ALA A 54 19.92 -3.87 0.21
N PRO A 55 19.99 -3.77 1.53
CA PRO A 55 19.24 -4.53 2.55
C PRO A 55 17.98 -3.80 3.08
N HIS A 56 17.32 -2.97 2.29
CA HIS A 56 16.13 -2.25 2.75
C HIS A 56 15.01 -3.23 3.15
N PRO A 57 14.30 -3.05 4.28
CA PRO A 57 13.28 -3.98 4.75
C PRO A 57 12.07 -4.13 3.81
N TYR A 58 11.86 -3.19 2.87
CA TYR A 58 10.83 -3.29 1.84
C TYR A 58 11.32 -3.93 0.53
N HIS A 59 12.54 -4.48 0.51
CA HIS A 59 13.09 -5.12 -0.70
C HIS A 59 12.27 -6.35 -1.14
N GLY A 60 11.82 -7.16 -0.20
CA GLY A 60 11.01 -8.33 -0.45
C GLY A 60 9.51 -8.04 -0.47
N ASP A 61 8.75 -8.93 -1.07
CA ASP A 61 7.29 -8.93 -0.93
C ASP A 61 6.89 -9.52 0.43
N ILE A 62 5.71 -9.12 0.94
CA ILE A 62 5.22 -9.58 2.26
C ILE A 62 5.07 -11.09 2.31
N ILE A 63 4.65 -11.73 1.21
CA ILE A 63 4.50 -13.18 1.15
C ILE A 63 5.85 -13.92 1.14
N GLY A 64 6.95 -13.25 0.83
CA GLY A 64 8.28 -13.82 0.70
C GLY A 64 8.53 -14.50 -0.65
N SER A 65 9.80 -14.86 -0.93
CA SER A 65 10.18 -15.65 -2.10
C SER A 65 9.93 -17.14 -1.87
N MET A 66 9.82 -17.93 -2.96
CA MET A 66 9.70 -19.40 -2.84
C MET A 66 10.87 -20.01 -2.08
N ASP A 67 12.07 -19.44 -2.26
CA ASP A 67 13.30 -19.93 -1.62
C ASP A 67 13.30 -19.59 -0.13
N ASP A 68 12.97 -18.35 0.25
CA ASP A 68 12.89 -17.93 1.65
C ASP A 68 11.80 -18.70 2.42
N ILE A 69 10.61 -18.87 1.82
CA ILE A 69 9.51 -19.65 2.39
C ILE A 69 9.97 -21.10 2.60
N GLY A 70 10.68 -21.67 1.60
CA GLY A 70 11.17 -23.05 1.66
C GLY A 70 12.31 -23.26 2.66
N ALA A 71 13.11 -22.23 2.91
CA ALA A 71 14.23 -22.28 3.85
C ALA A 71 13.85 -22.05 5.31
N ALA A 72 12.60 -21.60 5.57
CA ALA A 72 12.15 -21.29 6.92
C ALA A 72 12.23 -22.52 7.85
N SER A 73 12.98 -22.37 8.94
CA SER A 73 13.15 -23.40 9.95
C SER A 73 12.23 -23.19 11.16
N ILE A 74 12.06 -24.26 11.95
CA ILE A 74 11.32 -24.16 13.21
C ILE A 74 11.97 -23.15 14.18
N THR A 75 13.28 -23.02 14.13
CA THR A 75 14.02 -22.07 14.96
C THR A 75 13.72 -20.64 14.54
N ASP A 76 13.67 -20.34 13.24
CA ASP A 76 13.33 -19.01 12.73
C ASP A 76 11.94 -18.58 13.20
N VAL A 77 10.95 -19.47 13.08
CA VAL A 77 9.59 -19.21 13.55
C VAL A 77 9.56 -18.97 15.06
N GLN A 78 10.25 -19.81 15.83
CA GLN A 78 10.32 -19.64 17.29
C GLN A 78 10.97 -18.31 17.70
N GLU A 79 12.07 -17.92 17.05
CA GLU A 79 12.77 -16.67 17.32
C GLU A 79 11.91 -15.45 16.95
N PHE A 80 11.25 -15.51 15.79
CA PHE A 80 10.31 -14.47 15.37
C PHE A 80 9.19 -14.27 16.39
N PHE A 81 8.50 -15.33 16.79
CA PHE A 81 7.40 -15.24 17.76
C PHE A 81 7.88 -14.76 19.13
N ARG A 82 9.02 -15.27 19.64
CA ARG A 82 9.58 -14.82 20.93
C ARG A 82 10.00 -13.36 20.91
N THR A 83 10.38 -12.83 19.76
CA THR A 83 10.86 -11.46 19.61
C THR A 83 9.75 -10.47 19.38
N TYR A 84 8.84 -10.78 18.47
CA TYR A 84 7.86 -9.83 17.96
C TYR A 84 6.44 -10.07 18.46
N TYR A 85 6.07 -11.33 18.74
CA TYR A 85 4.71 -11.71 19.09
C TYR A 85 4.49 -11.75 20.60
N THR A 86 4.60 -10.59 21.22
CA THR A 86 4.53 -10.44 22.68
C THR A 86 3.51 -9.36 23.07
N PRO A 87 2.89 -9.45 24.26
CA PRO A 87 1.96 -8.41 24.73
C PRO A 87 2.55 -6.99 24.73
N ALA A 88 3.85 -6.86 25.03
CA ALA A 88 4.54 -5.57 25.04
C ALA A 88 4.72 -4.94 23.65
N ASN A 89 4.59 -5.73 22.59
CA ASN A 89 4.68 -5.29 21.19
C ASN A 89 3.32 -5.33 20.47
N ALA A 90 2.24 -5.53 21.20
CA ALA A 90 0.90 -5.66 20.65
C ALA A 90 -0.04 -4.56 21.13
N THR A 91 -0.99 -4.20 20.30
CA THR A 91 -2.12 -3.35 20.68
C THR A 91 -3.41 -4.08 20.32
N LEU A 92 -4.32 -4.19 21.28
CA LEU A 92 -5.63 -4.77 21.11
C LEU A 92 -6.66 -3.67 20.91
N THR A 93 -7.41 -3.73 19.83
CA THR A 93 -8.58 -2.86 19.59
C THR A 93 -9.84 -3.70 19.49
N LEU A 94 -10.88 -3.27 20.16
CA LEU A 94 -12.20 -3.89 20.14
C LEU A 94 -13.22 -2.88 19.63
N ALA A 95 -14.06 -3.30 18.70
CA ALA A 95 -15.17 -2.53 18.19
C ALA A 95 -16.41 -3.42 18.09
N GLY A 96 -17.52 -2.96 18.63
CA GLY A 96 -18.77 -3.71 18.64
C GLY A 96 -19.70 -3.26 19.76
N ASP A 97 -20.70 -4.08 20.02
CA ASP A 97 -21.62 -3.91 21.12
C ASP A 97 -21.16 -4.80 22.29
N PHE A 98 -20.62 -4.20 23.34
CA PHE A 98 -20.09 -4.91 24.50
C PHE A 98 -20.08 -4.02 25.76
N GLU A 99 -20.19 -4.65 26.93
CA GLU A 99 -20.03 -4.00 28.24
C GLU A 99 -18.56 -3.79 28.58
N ILE A 100 -18.14 -2.54 28.78
CA ILE A 100 -16.72 -2.17 28.97
C ILE A 100 -16.13 -2.85 30.22
N ALA A 101 -16.85 -2.89 31.32
CA ALA A 101 -16.34 -3.45 32.58
C ALA A 101 -16.11 -4.96 32.47
N GLU A 102 -17.07 -5.69 31.90
CA GLU A 102 -16.97 -7.12 31.65
C GLU A 102 -15.82 -7.43 30.64
N THR A 103 -15.75 -6.67 29.57
CA THR A 103 -14.71 -6.85 28.54
C THR A 103 -13.31 -6.61 29.12
N LYS A 104 -13.12 -5.60 29.96
CA LYS A 104 -11.85 -5.38 30.66
C LYS A 104 -11.49 -6.55 31.58
N ALA A 105 -12.45 -7.12 32.27
CA ALA A 105 -12.24 -8.30 33.13
C ALA A 105 -11.81 -9.51 32.27
N LEU A 106 -12.44 -9.71 31.11
CA LEU A 106 -12.08 -10.78 30.16
C LEU A 106 -10.69 -10.56 29.58
N ILE A 107 -10.31 -9.33 29.21
CA ILE A 107 -8.96 -9.01 28.75
C ILE A 107 -7.95 -9.33 29.85
N ALA A 108 -8.17 -8.88 31.05
CA ALA A 108 -7.29 -9.19 32.18
C ALA A 108 -7.17 -10.70 32.43
N LYS A 109 -8.27 -11.44 32.34
CA LYS A 109 -8.31 -12.89 32.50
C LYS A 109 -7.47 -13.61 31.45
N TYR A 110 -7.60 -13.25 30.17
CA TYR A 110 -6.98 -13.98 29.06
C TYR A 110 -5.57 -13.49 28.73
N PHE A 111 -5.32 -12.19 28.82
CA PHE A 111 -4.01 -11.63 28.46
C PHE A 111 -3.14 -11.27 29.66
N GLY A 112 -3.72 -11.05 30.83
CA GLY A 112 -3.00 -10.55 32.03
C GLY A 112 -1.92 -11.48 32.55
N THR A 113 -1.99 -12.77 32.26
CA THR A 113 -0.98 -13.77 32.65
C THR A 113 0.11 -14.00 31.59
N LEU A 114 -0.07 -13.47 30.39
CA LEU A 114 0.89 -13.65 29.31
C LEU A 114 2.16 -12.85 29.60
N LYS A 115 3.29 -13.54 29.49
CA LYS A 115 4.62 -12.96 29.65
C LYS A 115 5.28 -12.84 28.30
N GLY A 116 6.09 -11.79 28.13
CA GLY A 116 6.86 -11.59 26.91
C GLY A 116 8.03 -10.65 27.13
N LYS A 117 8.90 -10.61 26.14
CA LYS A 117 10.01 -9.66 26.13
C LYS A 117 9.49 -8.24 25.86
N PRO A 118 10.23 -7.19 26.24
CA PRO A 118 9.96 -5.84 25.77
C PRO A 118 9.87 -5.76 24.25
N ALA A 119 9.08 -4.80 23.74
CA ALA A 119 9.01 -4.56 22.31
C ALA A 119 10.42 -4.30 21.73
N PRO A 120 10.77 -4.89 20.59
CA PRO A 120 12.05 -4.61 19.97
C PRO A 120 12.12 -3.16 19.50
N PRO A 121 13.31 -2.55 19.42
CA PRO A 121 13.44 -1.20 18.89
C PRO A 121 12.98 -1.15 17.43
N ARG A 122 12.25 -0.11 17.06
CA ARG A 122 11.87 0.08 15.65
C ARG A 122 13.11 0.35 14.81
N PRO A 123 13.29 -0.33 13.67
CA PRO A 123 14.43 -0.08 12.79
C PRO A 123 14.36 1.35 12.25
N LYS A 124 15.52 2.02 12.23
CA LYS A 124 15.66 3.29 11.54
C LYS A 124 15.92 3.01 10.07
N VAL A 125 14.97 3.33 9.23
CA VAL A 125 15.04 3.09 7.79
C VAL A 125 14.93 4.43 7.07
N SER A 126 15.84 4.69 6.13
CA SER A 126 15.76 5.88 5.28
C SER A 126 14.74 5.67 4.17
N THR A 127 14.03 6.75 3.81
CA THR A 127 13.24 6.76 2.57
C THR A 127 14.20 6.62 1.39
N PRO A 128 13.98 5.68 0.47
CA PRO A 128 14.80 5.57 -0.73
C PRO A 128 14.60 6.80 -1.63
N SER A 129 15.52 7.02 -2.55
CA SER A 129 15.42 8.06 -3.57
C SER A 129 15.76 7.48 -4.92
N LEU A 130 15.09 7.98 -5.94
CA LEU A 130 15.47 7.76 -7.34
C LEU A 130 16.26 8.96 -7.82
N THR A 131 17.20 8.73 -8.73
CA THR A 131 17.93 9.80 -9.43
C THR A 131 17.71 9.61 -10.92
N GLY A 132 16.89 10.48 -11.50
CA GLY A 132 16.44 10.37 -12.88
C GLY A 132 15.43 9.25 -13.12
N GLU A 133 15.10 9.03 -14.40
CA GLU A 133 14.14 8.01 -14.81
C GLU A 133 14.81 6.63 -14.86
N THR A 134 14.31 5.71 -14.05
CA THR A 134 14.64 4.27 -14.13
C THR A 134 13.56 3.57 -14.96
N ARG A 135 13.97 2.71 -15.91
CA ARG A 135 13.03 2.01 -16.81
C ARG A 135 13.15 0.50 -16.68
N ILE A 136 12.01 -0.17 -16.70
CA ILE A 136 11.91 -1.63 -16.74
C ILE A 136 10.96 -2.00 -17.89
N GLU A 137 11.42 -2.83 -18.78
CA GLU A 137 10.56 -3.59 -19.66
C GLU A 137 10.36 -4.97 -19.03
N PHE A 138 9.13 -5.26 -18.64
CA PHE A 138 8.77 -6.48 -17.93
C PHE A 138 8.06 -7.45 -18.89
N PRO A 139 8.63 -8.64 -19.18
CA PRO A 139 7.95 -9.66 -19.95
C PRO A 139 6.79 -10.23 -19.15
N GLU A 140 5.57 -10.02 -19.61
CA GLU A 140 4.35 -10.47 -18.93
C GLU A 140 3.89 -11.82 -19.49
N PRO A 141 3.97 -12.92 -18.70
CA PRO A 141 3.68 -14.25 -19.22
C PRO A 141 2.20 -14.60 -19.29
N ILE A 142 1.33 -13.91 -18.56
CA ILE A 142 -0.08 -14.29 -18.36
C ILE A 142 -1.03 -13.23 -18.90
N GLY A 143 -0.76 -11.96 -18.60
CA GLY A 143 -1.58 -10.84 -19.06
C GLY A 143 -1.57 -10.69 -20.58
N GLN A 144 -2.74 -10.41 -21.14
CA GLN A 144 -2.92 -10.30 -22.60
C GLN A 144 -2.74 -8.86 -23.13
N LEU A 145 -2.73 -7.88 -22.24
CA LEU A 145 -2.67 -6.47 -22.58
C LEU A 145 -1.36 -5.85 -22.06
N GLN A 146 -0.86 -4.86 -22.78
CA GLN A 146 0.25 -4.08 -22.27
C GLN A 146 -0.17 -3.25 -21.06
N LYS A 147 0.75 -3.07 -20.12
CA LYS A 147 0.48 -2.31 -18.90
C LYS A 147 1.61 -1.33 -18.63
N LEU A 148 1.23 -0.10 -18.33
CA LEU A 148 2.13 0.92 -17.82
C LEU A 148 1.98 1.03 -16.30
N LYS A 149 3.11 1.10 -15.59
CA LYS A 149 3.12 1.60 -14.23
C LYS A 149 4.23 2.64 -14.05
N MET A 150 3.87 3.83 -13.60
CA MET A 150 4.81 4.90 -13.24
C MET A 150 4.76 5.11 -11.74
N VAL A 151 5.93 5.16 -11.10
CA VAL A 151 6.03 5.23 -9.64
C VAL A 151 7.03 6.30 -9.24
N TRP A 152 6.62 7.15 -8.32
CA TRP A 152 7.46 8.16 -7.65
C TRP A 152 7.51 7.86 -6.16
N ILE A 153 8.66 8.13 -5.55
CA ILE A 153 8.80 8.05 -4.09
C ILE A 153 8.22 9.32 -3.48
N GLY A 154 7.42 9.15 -2.45
CA GLY A 154 6.80 10.23 -1.69
C GLY A 154 7.12 10.16 -0.19
N PRO A 155 6.57 11.08 0.59
CA PRO A 155 6.83 11.17 2.03
C PRO A 155 6.30 9.94 2.78
N SER A 156 6.87 9.72 3.97
CA SER A 156 6.40 8.70 4.92
C SER A 156 4.97 8.99 5.39
N ALA A 157 4.30 7.96 5.90
CA ALA A 157 2.91 8.04 6.37
C ALA A 157 2.67 9.21 7.32
N TYR A 158 1.56 9.90 7.12
CA TYR A 158 1.09 11.04 7.91
C TYR A 158 2.00 12.27 7.93
N GLN A 159 3.01 12.36 7.06
CA GLN A 159 3.75 13.59 6.84
C GLN A 159 2.85 14.68 6.19
N PRO A 160 3.21 15.97 6.26
CA PRO A 160 2.33 17.07 5.81
C PRO A 160 1.76 16.92 4.41
N ASP A 161 2.55 16.44 3.45
CA ASP A 161 2.16 16.39 2.04
C ASP A 161 1.35 15.13 1.66
N THR A 162 1.18 14.15 2.57
CA THR A 162 0.52 12.88 2.20
C THR A 162 -0.95 13.08 1.81
N ALA A 163 -1.69 13.91 2.56
CA ALA A 163 -3.07 14.25 2.18
C ALA A 163 -3.16 15.01 0.85
N THR A 164 -2.17 15.87 0.55
CA THR A 164 -2.08 16.59 -0.72
C THR A 164 -1.84 15.63 -1.88
N LEU A 165 -0.99 14.62 -1.70
CA LEU A 165 -0.72 13.61 -2.72
C LEU A 165 -1.91 12.68 -2.96
N ASP A 166 -2.69 12.36 -1.92
CA ASP A 166 -3.96 11.65 -2.08
C ASP A 166 -4.97 12.47 -2.90
N VAL A 167 -5.14 13.75 -2.57
CA VAL A 167 -6.02 14.65 -3.32
C VAL A 167 -5.52 14.81 -4.76
N LEU A 168 -4.23 14.93 -4.99
CA LEU A 168 -3.63 14.95 -6.33
C LEU A 168 -3.94 13.67 -7.10
N ALA A 169 -3.85 12.50 -6.46
CA ALA A 169 -4.19 11.24 -7.10
C ALA A 169 -5.63 11.24 -7.62
N HIS A 170 -6.59 11.75 -6.84
CA HIS A 170 -7.98 11.90 -7.26
C HIS A 170 -8.21 12.94 -8.37
N VAL A 171 -7.42 14.01 -8.41
CA VAL A 171 -7.44 14.97 -9.53
C VAL A 171 -6.92 14.31 -10.80
N VAL A 172 -5.86 13.49 -10.68
CA VAL A 172 -5.27 12.76 -11.81
C VAL A 172 -6.22 11.67 -12.30
N SER A 173 -6.71 10.79 -11.42
CA SER A 173 -7.55 9.64 -11.78
C SER A 173 -8.55 9.30 -10.65
N GLY A 174 -9.61 8.57 -10.99
CA GLY A 174 -10.59 8.03 -10.04
C GLY A 174 -12.03 8.43 -10.34
N THR A 175 -12.25 9.36 -11.26
CA THR A 175 -13.57 9.71 -11.76
C THR A 175 -13.52 10.01 -13.27
N ARG A 176 -14.66 9.92 -13.95
CA ARG A 176 -14.75 10.26 -15.39
C ARG A 176 -14.29 11.70 -15.71
N SER A 177 -14.34 12.60 -14.75
CA SER A 177 -13.92 13.99 -14.89
C SER A 177 -12.46 14.23 -14.49
N SER A 178 -11.77 13.23 -13.94
CA SER A 178 -10.35 13.32 -13.64
C SER A 178 -9.55 13.45 -14.93
N ARG A 179 -8.46 14.22 -14.90
CA ARG A 179 -7.79 14.65 -16.15
C ARG A 179 -7.23 13.49 -16.96
N LEU A 180 -6.65 12.50 -16.30
CA LEU A 180 -6.07 11.34 -16.98
C LEU A 180 -7.16 10.39 -17.47
N ASP A 181 -8.20 10.10 -16.65
CA ASP A 181 -9.34 9.26 -17.09
C ASP A 181 -9.99 9.82 -18.34
N ARG A 182 -10.29 11.13 -18.33
CA ARG A 182 -10.88 11.80 -19.48
C ARG A 182 -10.01 11.63 -20.73
N LYS A 183 -8.69 11.87 -20.58
CA LYS A 183 -7.74 11.79 -21.68
C LYS A 183 -7.62 10.38 -22.23
N VAL A 184 -7.26 9.40 -21.39
CA VAL A 184 -6.87 8.07 -21.87
C VAL A 184 -8.05 7.11 -22.10
N SER A 185 -9.16 7.28 -21.36
CA SER A 185 -10.32 6.37 -21.49
C SER A 185 -11.40 6.88 -22.42
N PHE A 186 -11.63 8.20 -22.51
CA PHE A 186 -12.73 8.78 -23.27
C PHE A 186 -12.29 9.46 -24.56
N GLU A 187 -11.25 10.32 -24.52
CA GLU A 187 -10.78 11.06 -25.69
C GLU A 187 -9.98 10.16 -26.60
N ASP A 188 -8.85 9.64 -26.12
CA ASP A 188 -7.88 8.89 -26.95
C ASP A 188 -8.18 7.39 -27.03
N ARG A 189 -8.98 6.86 -26.08
CA ARG A 189 -9.33 5.44 -25.98
C ARG A 189 -8.08 4.53 -25.95
N ILE A 190 -7.08 4.93 -25.20
CA ILE A 190 -5.82 4.20 -25.01
C ILE A 190 -5.95 3.17 -23.89
N ALA A 191 -6.72 3.49 -22.83
CA ALA A 191 -6.78 2.69 -21.61
C ALA A 191 -8.06 1.86 -21.51
N GLN A 192 -7.92 0.58 -21.13
CA GLN A 192 -8.99 -0.24 -20.60
C GLN A 192 -9.28 0.11 -19.15
N SER A 193 -8.23 0.37 -18.37
CA SER A 193 -8.34 0.85 -17.00
C SER A 193 -7.22 1.83 -16.68
N VAL A 194 -7.52 2.79 -15.82
CA VAL A 194 -6.56 3.75 -15.30
C VAL A 194 -6.82 3.98 -13.82
N THR A 195 -5.77 4.05 -13.03
CA THR A 195 -5.81 4.43 -11.63
C THR A 195 -4.61 5.28 -11.27
N ALA A 196 -4.80 6.25 -10.38
CA ALA A 196 -3.73 6.92 -9.68
C ALA A 196 -4.01 6.87 -8.17
N TYR A 197 -2.98 6.64 -7.38
CA TYR A 197 -3.11 6.59 -5.93
C TYR A 197 -1.79 6.91 -5.25
N PHE A 198 -1.87 7.35 -4.01
CA PHE A 198 -0.73 7.49 -3.12
C PHE A 198 -0.82 6.44 -2.02
N SER A 199 0.20 5.58 -1.90
CA SER A 199 0.30 4.59 -0.82
C SER A 199 1.24 5.09 0.25
N GLU A 200 0.73 5.23 1.48
CA GLU A 200 1.51 5.64 2.64
C GLU A 200 2.21 4.43 3.28
N TYR A 201 3.53 4.53 3.49
CA TYR A 201 4.32 3.55 4.24
C TYR A 201 5.21 4.25 5.28
N ALA A 202 5.65 3.52 6.29
CA ALA A 202 6.49 4.08 7.36
C ALA A 202 7.84 4.61 6.85
N ALA A 203 8.43 3.98 5.84
CA ALA A 203 9.73 4.34 5.28
C ALA A 203 9.65 5.02 3.89
N GLY A 204 8.61 5.82 3.66
CA GLY A 204 8.39 6.53 2.40
C GLY A 204 7.26 5.94 1.57
N GLY A 205 6.34 6.80 1.15
CA GLY A 205 5.19 6.44 0.32
C GLY A 205 5.53 6.32 -1.16
N ARG A 206 4.53 5.92 -1.95
CA ARG A 206 4.63 5.80 -3.41
C ARG A 206 3.43 6.47 -4.06
N PHE A 207 3.67 7.42 -4.96
CA PHE A 207 2.64 7.89 -5.89
C PHE A 207 2.70 6.99 -7.12
N VAL A 208 1.58 6.40 -7.50
CA VAL A 208 1.50 5.41 -8.58
C VAL A 208 0.47 5.85 -9.61
N ILE A 209 0.82 5.76 -10.89
CA ILE A 209 -0.11 5.76 -12.01
C ILE A 209 -0.02 4.40 -12.66
N ASP A 210 -1.15 3.72 -12.77
CA ASP A 210 -1.27 2.35 -13.29
C ASP A 210 -2.32 2.35 -14.41
N ILE A 211 -1.90 1.96 -15.63
CA ILE A 211 -2.75 1.93 -16.81
C ILE A 211 -2.64 0.56 -17.48
N THR A 212 -3.76 -0.11 -17.66
CA THR A 212 -3.84 -1.25 -18.57
C THR A 212 -4.29 -0.72 -19.93
N ALA A 213 -3.50 -0.92 -20.96
CA ALA A 213 -3.80 -0.45 -22.31
C ALA A 213 -5.04 -1.18 -22.87
N ALA A 214 -5.79 -0.50 -23.71
CA ALA A 214 -6.88 -1.12 -24.45
C ALA A 214 -6.32 -2.12 -25.50
N PRO A 215 -7.13 -3.08 -25.98
CA PRO A 215 -6.69 -3.97 -27.04
C PRO A 215 -6.15 -3.21 -28.27
N GLY A 216 -4.96 -3.60 -28.76
CA GLY A 216 -4.28 -2.93 -29.86
C GLY A 216 -3.58 -1.61 -29.51
N ARG A 217 -3.54 -1.24 -28.24
CA ARG A 217 -2.80 -0.08 -27.74
C ARG A 217 -1.57 -0.50 -26.95
N THR A 218 -0.64 0.41 -26.75
CA THR A 218 0.66 0.14 -26.14
C THR A 218 0.85 0.87 -24.81
N ALA A 219 1.73 0.33 -23.96
CA ALA A 219 2.20 1.01 -22.76
C ALA A 219 2.92 2.33 -23.06
N ALA A 220 3.58 2.42 -24.21
CA ALA A 220 4.26 3.64 -24.68
C ALA A 220 3.25 4.77 -25.01
N GLU A 221 2.13 4.46 -25.65
CA GLU A 221 1.05 5.44 -25.89
C GLU A 221 0.46 5.93 -24.55
N ALA A 222 0.25 5.01 -23.60
CA ALA A 222 -0.20 5.37 -22.26
C ALA A 222 0.79 6.28 -21.52
N GLU A 223 2.09 5.99 -21.60
CA GLU A 223 3.15 6.82 -21.03
C GLU A 223 3.17 8.22 -21.62
N ALA A 224 3.07 8.33 -22.95
CA ALA A 224 3.02 9.63 -23.63
C ALA A 224 1.82 10.46 -23.17
N ALA A 225 0.65 9.83 -23.02
CA ALA A 225 -0.55 10.50 -22.49
C ALA A 225 -0.38 10.96 -21.03
N VAL A 226 0.20 10.13 -20.16
CA VAL A 226 0.51 10.52 -18.77
C VAL A 226 1.45 11.71 -18.73
N LYS A 227 2.56 11.67 -19.48
CA LYS A 227 3.50 12.78 -19.58
C LYS A 227 2.82 14.08 -20.06
N GLY A 228 1.92 13.97 -21.05
CA GLY A 228 1.13 15.09 -21.54
C GLY A 228 0.21 15.68 -20.47
N VAL A 229 -0.51 14.83 -19.73
CA VAL A 229 -1.41 15.28 -18.64
C VAL A 229 -0.63 15.91 -17.49
N LEU A 230 0.52 15.35 -17.09
CA LEU A 230 1.37 15.94 -16.05
C LEU A 230 1.97 17.28 -16.50
N ALA A 231 2.35 17.41 -17.77
CA ALA A 231 2.82 18.67 -18.31
C ALA A 231 1.71 19.74 -18.37
N ASP A 232 0.47 19.31 -18.70
CA ASP A 232 -0.69 20.21 -18.65
C ASP A 232 -0.99 20.65 -17.21
N LEU A 233 -0.97 19.73 -16.24
CA LEU A 233 -1.18 20.04 -14.83
C LEU A 233 -0.17 21.05 -14.26
N ARG A 234 1.07 21.08 -14.78
CA ARG A 234 2.07 22.10 -14.41
C ARG A 234 1.73 23.48 -14.99
N LYS A 235 1.25 23.52 -16.23
CA LYS A 235 0.85 24.78 -16.90
C LYS A 235 -0.49 25.30 -16.40
N ASN A 236 -1.41 24.41 -16.17
CA ASN A 236 -2.80 24.64 -15.78
C ASN A 236 -3.06 23.92 -14.45
N PRO A 237 -2.63 24.46 -13.29
CA PRO A 237 -2.82 23.83 -11.99
C PRO A 237 -4.27 23.46 -11.73
N PRO A 238 -4.53 22.48 -10.84
CA PRO A 238 -5.89 22.06 -10.52
C PRO A 238 -6.74 23.24 -10.03
N THR A 239 -7.96 23.29 -10.53
CA THR A 239 -8.95 24.31 -10.13
C THR A 239 -9.47 24.02 -8.71
N ALA A 240 -10.03 25.02 -8.05
CA ALA A 240 -10.67 24.86 -6.75
C ALA A 240 -11.77 23.78 -6.78
N ALA A 241 -12.56 23.72 -7.85
CA ALA A 241 -13.62 22.70 -8.01
C ALA A 241 -13.09 21.27 -8.18
N GLU A 242 -11.93 21.09 -8.83
CA GLU A 242 -11.29 19.77 -8.93
C GLU A 242 -10.77 19.30 -7.57
N VAL A 243 -10.13 20.18 -6.81
CA VAL A 243 -9.60 19.89 -5.47
C VAL A 243 -10.74 19.64 -4.49
N GLU A 244 -11.78 20.46 -4.47
CA GLU A 244 -12.95 20.28 -3.62
C GLU A 244 -13.64 18.94 -3.88
N ARG A 245 -13.83 18.56 -5.13
CA ARG A 245 -14.41 17.27 -5.50
C ARG A 245 -13.56 16.11 -4.98
N ALA A 246 -12.24 16.17 -5.11
CA ALA A 246 -11.32 15.16 -4.60
C ALA A 246 -11.40 15.06 -3.07
N ILE A 247 -11.41 16.19 -2.36
CA ILE A 247 -11.58 16.23 -0.90
C ILE A 247 -12.89 15.59 -0.48
N ASN A 248 -14.00 15.99 -1.12
CA ASN A 248 -15.33 15.47 -0.80
C ASN A 248 -15.44 13.96 -1.06
N THR A 249 -14.79 13.45 -2.11
CA THR A 249 -14.71 12.02 -2.39
C THR A 249 -13.96 11.28 -1.29
N THR A 250 -12.81 11.77 -0.90
CA THR A 250 -12.00 11.18 0.18
C THR A 250 -12.71 11.24 1.52
N GLU A 251 -13.30 12.38 1.87
CA GLU A 251 -14.04 12.52 3.13
C GLU A 251 -15.26 11.60 3.19
N THR A 252 -16.00 11.50 2.09
CA THR A 252 -17.16 10.57 1.97
C THR A 252 -16.72 9.13 2.16
N ALA A 253 -15.60 8.72 1.57
CA ALA A 253 -15.05 7.37 1.73
C ALA A 253 -14.60 7.10 3.18
N LEU A 254 -13.93 8.07 3.82
CA LEU A 254 -13.51 7.96 5.23
C LEU A 254 -14.70 7.82 6.17
N ILE A 255 -15.69 8.70 6.04
CA ILE A 255 -16.89 8.69 6.90
C ILE A 255 -17.74 7.44 6.62
N GLY A 256 -17.95 7.10 5.36
CA GLY A 256 -18.67 5.89 4.96
C GLY A 256 -17.97 4.61 5.47
N GLY A 257 -16.65 4.59 5.50
CA GLY A 257 -15.86 3.50 6.09
C GLY A 257 -16.21 3.24 7.55
N LEU A 258 -16.48 4.28 8.34
CA LEU A 258 -16.82 4.16 9.77
C LEU A 258 -18.14 3.44 10.06
N GLN A 259 -18.99 3.23 9.07
CA GLN A 259 -20.21 2.42 9.24
C GLN A 259 -19.87 0.95 9.52
N ARG A 260 -18.70 0.48 9.10
CA ARG A 260 -18.23 -0.89 9.34
C ARG A 260 -17.41 -0.94 10.62
N MET A 261 -17.74 -1.88 11.52
CA MET A 261 -17.04 -2.06 12.81
C MET A 261 -15.54 -2.35 12.62
N GLY A 262 -15.17 -3.21 11.67
CA GLY A 262 -13.77 -3.49 11.35
C GLY A 262 -13.00 -2.23 10.97
N ALA A 263 -13.54 -1.39 10.10
CA ALA A 263 -12.87 -0.14 9.72
C ALA A 263 -12.70 0.85 10.88
N ARG A 264 -13.63 0.87 11.86
CA ARG A 264 -13.42 1.65 13.09
C ARG A 264 -12.21 1.14 13.87
N ALA A 265 -12.09 -0.18 14.03
CA ALA A 265 -10.94 -0.80 14.70
C ALA A 265 -9.64 -0.49 13.95
N ASP A 266 -9.66 -0.62 12.61
CA ASP A 266 -8.50 -0.34 11.76
C ASP A 266 -8.03 1.11 11.89
N PHE A 267 -8.93 2.10 11.87
CA PHE A 267 -8.57 3.51 12.06
C PHE A 267 -7.96 3.77 13.44
N LEU A 268 -8.55 3.21 14.50
CA LEU A 268 -7.98 3.35 15.85
C LEU A 268 -6.56 2.78 15.91
N GLN A 269 -6.35 1.58 15.35
CA GLN A 269 -5.04 0.94 15.31
C GLN A 269 -4.04 1.72 14.47
N GLN A 270 -4.43 2.17 13.30
CA GLN A 270 -3.57 2.92 12.39
C GLN A 270 -3.09 4.22 13.03
N PHE A 271 -4.00 5.00 13.63
CA PHE A 271 -3.61 6.24 14.30
C PHE A 271 -2.78 5.98 15.55
N ASN A 272 -3.09 4.94 16.33
CA ASN A 272 -2.28 4.56 17.48
C ASN A 272 -0.86 4.14 17.03
N HIS A 273 -0.76 3.31 15.98
CA HIS A 273 0.53 2.81 15.49
C HIS A 273 1.43 3.91 14.93
N TYR A 274 0.89 4.80 14.08
CA TYR A 274 1.68 5.82 13.41
C TYR A 274 1.81 7.13 14.18
N LEU A 275 0.80 7.49 15.00
CA LEU A 275 0.70 8.79 15.64
C LEU A 275 0.72 8.72 17.17
N GLY A 276 0.65 7.51 17.75
CA GLY A 276 0.60 7.30 19.20
C GLY A 276 -0.71 7.76 19.86
N ASP A 277 -1.74 8.07 19.07
CA ASP A 277 -3.02 8.57 19.57
C ASP A 277 -4.16 8.06 18.67
N PRO A 278 -4.98 7.09 19.13
CA PRO A 278 -6.08 6.55 18.35
C PRO A 278 -7.20 7.57 18.04
N GLY A 279 -7.27 8.69 18.78
CA GLY A 279 -8.30 9.72 18.63
C GLY A 279 -8.11 10.70 17.46
N ARG A 280 -7.23 10.41 16.50
CA ARG A 280 -6.81 11.33 15.42
C ARG A 280 -7.75 11.46 14.23
N LEU A 281 -8.93 10.86 14.24
CA LEU A 281 -9.86 10.92 13.10
C LEU A 281 -10.19 12.36 12.68
N GLY A 282 -10.59 13.22 13.62
CA GLY A 282 -10.91 14.61 13.33
C GLY A 282 -9.72 15.43 12.81
N TRP A 283 -8.51 15.13 13.30
CA TRP A 283 -7.28 15.70 12.75
C TRP A 283 -7.04 15.19 11.32
N ASN A 284 -7.24 13.91 11.06
CA ASN A 284 -7.04 13.34 9.74
C ASN A 284 -8.01 13.95 8.70
N ILE A 285 -9.29 14.11 9.03
CA ILE A 285 -10.25 14.80 8.15
C ILE A 285 -9.80 16.23 7.87
N ARG A 286 -9.35 16.99 8.89
CA ARG A 286 -8.85 18.36 8.69
C ARG A 286 -7.64 18.44 7.78
N ARG A 287 -6.74 17.43 7.75
CA ARG A 287 -5.61 17.41 6.80
C ARG A 287 -6.10 17.53 5.36
N TYR A 288 -7.12 16.76 5.00
CA TYR A 288 -7.70 16.78 3.66
C TYR A 288 -8.43 18.11 3.37
N ARG A 289 -9.25 18.59 4.31
CA ARG A 289 -9.98 19.86 4.16
C ARG A 289 -9.07 21.07 3.96
N ASN A 290 -7.87 21.02 4.48
CA ASN A 290 -6.88 22.10 4.37
C ASN A 290 -6.06 22.05 3.07
N VAL A 291 -6.25 21.04 2.21
CA VAL A 291 -5.55 20.97 0.93
C VAL A 291 -6.06 22.07 0.00
N THR A 292 -5.15 22.81 -0.59
CA THR A 292 -5.46 23.92 -1.51
C THR A 292 -4.98 23.61 -2.93
N PRO A 293 -5.57 24.24 -3.97
CA PRO A 293 -5.06 24.11 -5.34
C PRO A 293 -3.57 24.45 -5.47
N ALA A 294 -3.10 25.47 -4.74
CA ALA A 294 -1.70 25.84 -4.72
C ALA A 294 -0.79 24.74 -4.13
N ALA A 295 -1.24 24.09 -3.05
CA ALA A 295 -0.51 22.97 -2.44
C ALA A 295 -0.44 21.79 -3.40
N VAL A 296 -1.53 21.48 -4.11
CA VAL A 296 -1.55 20.41 -5.12
C VAL A 296 -0.62 20.74 -6.28
N GLY A 297 -0.61 21.98 -6.77
CA GLY A 297 0.33 22.45 -7.80
C GLY A 297 1.79 22.30 -7.35
N ALA A 298 2.11 22.70 -6.14
CA ALA A 298 3.46 22.56 -5.57
C ALA A 298 3.87 21.07 -5.41
N ALA A 299 2.92 20.20 -5.07
CA ALA A 299 3.19 18.75 -4.96
C ALA A 299 3.51 18.11 -6.32
N ILE A 300 2.87 18.54 -7.41
CA ILE A 300 3.21 18.10 -8.76
C ILE A 300 4.67 18.40 -9.09
N GLU A 301 5.12 19.63 -8.84
CA GLU A 301 6.49 20.05 -9.10
C GLU A 301 7.50 19.30 -8.23
N ARG A 302 7.16 19.12 -6.95
CA ARG A 302 8.06 18.49 -5.98
C ARG A 302 8.21 16.99 -6.14
N TYR A 303 7.12 16.28 -6.43
CA TYR A 303 7.09 14.81 -6.35
C TYR A 303 6.95 14.11 -7.70
N LEU A 304 6.31 14.71 -8.71
CA LEU A 304 6.04 14.03 -9.98
C LEU A 304 7.02 14.48 -11.10
N GLY A 305 8.29 14.64 -10.72
CA GLY A 305 9.39 14.98 -11.63
C GLY A 305 9.92 13.78 -12.43
N ASP A 306 11.18 13.91 -12.87
CA ASP A 306 11.86 12.87 -13.64
C ASP A 306 12.49 11.76 -12.78
N ASP A 307 12.58 11.96 -11.46
CA ASP A 307 13.03 10.96 -10.50
C ASP A 307 11.92 9.92 -10.27
N ARG A 308 11.78 8.99 -11.22
CA ARG A 308 10.68 8.02 -11.26
C ARG A 308 11.09 6.67 -11.80
N LEU A 309 10.31 5.66 -11.46
CA LEU A 309 10.36 4.35 -12.10
C LEU A 309 9.24 4.24 -13.13
N VAL A 310 9.58 3.84 -14.35
CA VAL A 310 8.63 3.53 -15.44
C VAL A 310 8.72 2.06 -15.76
N VAL A 311 7.61 1.35 -15.74
CA VAL A 311 7.52 -0.07 -16.05
C VAL A 311 6.53 -0.29 -17.18
N HIS A 312 7.01 -0.88 -18.26
CA HIS A 312 6.18 -1.40 -19.35
C HIS A 312 6.09 -2.91 -19.21
N ALA A 313 4.92 -3.45 -18.88
CA ALA A 313 4.68 -4.88 -18.94
C ALA A 313 4.16 -5.23 -20.34
N ILE A 314 4.93 -6.06 -21.02
CA ILE A 314 4.67 -6.46 -22.42
C ILE A 314 4.32 -7.95 -22.43
N PRO A 315 3.13 -8.35 -22.91
CA PRO A 315 2.75 -9.75 -23.04
C PRO A 315 3.76 -10.56 -23.85
N VAL A 316 4.19 -11.71 -23.33
CA VAL A 316 5.09 -12.62 -24.05
C VAL A 316 4.34 -13.18 -25.26
N GLY A 317 4.87 -12.97 -26.47
CA GLY A 317 4.24 -13.36 -27.73
C GLY A 317 3.31 -12.32 -28.35
N ALA A 318 3.12 -11.14 -27.74
CA ALA A 318 2.52 -10.01 -28.43
C ALA A 318 3.45 -9.60 -29.58
N GLN A 319 2.96 -9.67 -30.82
CA GLN A 319 3.64 -9.04 -31.94
C GLN A 319 3.60 -7.52 -31.75
N PRO A 320 4.67 -6.79 -32.10
CA PRO A 320 4.74 -5.34 -31.95
C PRO A 320 3.66 -4.61 -32.76
#